data_7fe2a09d6bc25a4b768953c851012dea
#
_entry.id   7fe2a09d6bc25a4b768953c851012dea
#
_cell.length_a   1.000
_cell.length_b   1.000
_cell.length_c   1.000
_cell.angle_alpha   90.00
_cell.angle_beta   90.00
_cell.angle_gamma   90.00
#
_symmetry.space_group_name_H-M   'P 1'
#
loop_
_entity.id
_entity.type
_entity.pdbx_description
1 polymer ?
#
loop_
_entity_poly.entity_id
_entity_poly.type
_entity_poly.pdbx_seq_one_letter_code
_entity_poly.pdbx_strand_id
1 'polypeptide(L)'
;ERALRDVGLGAKIINSYKEFAMHDPPVKNRSPYAAPHNAYRCHWEDRWVAITGTNDKEWRSFCKVLGNPPWTKEARFSTLEGRQQNIEEMDKYISVWTINRTDYEIMDMMQAAGVPSGVVSTGEDVFEKDLQFRHRHVFWKMNFPEVGDCHGVAPSFIMSKSPVELRRAPLMGEHNEWALKELLGMSDEEIKQLILEGIVE
;
A
#
# COMPACT_ATOMS: atom_id res chain seq x y z
N GLU A 1 -0.22 11.84 20.25
CA GLU A 1 0.94 12.69 20.58
C GLU A 1 1.17 12.86 22.09
N ARG A 2 0.16 13.21 22.92
CA ARG A 2 0.31 13.40 24.36
C ARG A 2 0.74 12.12 25.08
N ALA A 3 0.10 10.99 24.80
CA ALA A 3 0.42 9.70 25.41
C ALA A 3 1.83 9.17 25.08
N LEU A 4 2.36 9.49 23.91
CA LEU A 4 3.73 9.12 23.51
C LEU A 4 4.80 10.03 24.12
N ARG A 5 4.46 11.28 24.45
CA ARG A 5 5.34 12.19 25.21
C ARG A 5 5.54 11.72 26.65
N ASP A 6 4.49 11.23 27.27
CA ASP A 6 4.51 10.84 28.69
C ASP A 6 5.36 9.60 28.97
N VAL A 7 5.63 8.76 27.98
CA VAL A 7 6.54 7.60 28.08
C VAL A 7 7.97 7.86 27.55
N GLY A 8 8.30 9.08 27.19
CA GLY A 8 9.63 9.46 26.69
C GLY A 8 10.00 8.90 25.30
N LEU A 9 9.18 7.99 24.74
CA LEU A 9 9.40 7.37 23.43
C LEU A 9 8.96 8.31 22.29
N GLY A 10 7.87 9.05 22.54
CA GLY A 10 7.30 9.97 21.55
C GLY A 10 8.23 11.12 21.18
N ALA A 11 9.04 11.62 22.13
CA ALA A 11 10.00 12.68 21.84
C ALA A 11 11.13 12.21 20.91
N LYS A 12 11.61 10.96 21.07
CA LYS A 12 12.63 10.39 20.18
C LYS A 12 12.10 10.14 18.79
N ILE A 13 10.88 9.61 18.66
CA ILE A 13 10.23 9.35 17.36
C ILE A 13 9.94 10.68 16.65
N ILE A 14 9.41 11.68 17.36
CA ILE A 14 9.08 12.99 16.79
C ILE A 14 10.35 13.76 16.41
N ASN A 15 11.41 13.69 17.20
CA ASN A 15 12.68 14.32 16.87
C ASN A 15 13.37 13.63 15.71
N SER A 16 13.38 12.29 15.65
CA SER A 16 13.86 11.54 14.48
C SER A 16 13.07 11.87 13.23
N TYR A 17 11.75 12.02 13.34
CA TYR A 17 10.90 12.42 12.20
C TYR A 17 11.14 13.87 11.78
N LYS A 18 11.38 14.79 12.72
CA LYS A 18 11.73 16.18 12.44
C LYS A 18 13.14 16.31 11.85
N GLU A 19 14.11 15.59 12.39
CA GLU A 19 15.46 15.54 11.83
C GLU A 19 15.43 14.94 10.42
N PHE A 20 14.68 13.87 10.22
CA PHE A 20 14.48 13.28 8.90
C PHE A 20 13.75 14.19 7.92
N ALA A 21 12.70 14.91 8.38
CA ALA A 21 11.90 15.80 7.54
C ALA A 21 12.51 17.19 7.32
N MET A 22 13.40 17.65 8.18
CA MET A 22 13.96 19.01 8.13
C MET A 22 15.35 19.08 7.47
N HIS A 23 16.04 17.96 7.29
CA HIS A 23 17.39 17.94 6.74
C HIS A 23 17.48 17.48 5.29
N ASP A 24 16.40 16.90 4.73
CA ASP A 24 16.39 16.56 3.32
C ASP A 24 15.32 17.40 2.58
N PRO A 25 15.70 18.10 1.49
CA PRO A 25 14.73 18.49 0.48
C PRO A 25 13.99 17.21 0.04
N PRO A 26 12.73 17.30 -0.48
CA PRO A 26 11.94 16.13 -0.83
C PRO A 26 12.79 15.18 -1.67
N VAL A 27 13.25 14.12 -1.04
CA VAL A 27 14.25 13.19 -1.58
C VAL A 27 13.47 12.34 -2.57
N LYS A 28 13.41 12.77 -3.81
CA LYS A 28 12.81 12.02 -4.92
C LYS A 28 13.16 10.55 -4.79
N ASN A 29 12.32 9.70 -4.23
CA ASN A 29 12.56 8.25 -4.08
C ASN A 29 14.03 7.86 -3.74
N ARG A 30 14.74 8.66 -2.96
CA ARG A 30 16.15 8.42 -2.60
C ARG A 30 16.24 7.81 -1.21
N SER A 31 17.20 6.94 -1.00
CA SER A 31 17.49 6.33 0.30
C SER A 31 18.97 6.47 0.64
N PRO A 32 19.33 6.84 1.88
CA PRO A 32 20.73 6.82 2.31
C PRO A 32 21.27 5.40 2.48
N TYR A 33 20.40 4.39 2.46
CA TYR A 33 20.77 3.00 2.76
C TYR A 33 20.60 2.05 1.57
N ALA A 34 20.16 2.53 0.42
CA ALA A 34 19.86 1.69 -0.74
C ALA A 34 20.17 2.39 -2.07
N ALA A 35 20.72 1.63 -3.01
CA ALA A 35 20.90 2.02 -4.42
C ALA A 35 21.06 0.76 -5.30
N PRO A 36 20.21 0.53 -6.32
CA PRO A 36 19.07 1.39 -6.72
C PRO A 36 18.02 1.51 -5.63
N HIS A 37 17.23 2.59 -5.67
CA HIS A 37 16.04 2.78 -4.84
C HIS A 37 15.13 3.79 -5.53
N ASN A 38 14.27 3.32 -6.43
CA ASN A 38 13.42 4.18 -7.24
C ASN A 38 12.25 3.39 -7.85
N ALA A 39 11.27 4.12 -8.40
CA ALA A 39 10.28 3.57 -9.31
C ALA A 39 10.70 3.87 -10.76
N TYR A 40 10.65 2.86 -11.61
CA TYR A 40 11.07 2.92 -13.00
C TYR A 40 9.89 2.65 -13.91
N ARG A 41 9.77 3.46 -14.98
CA ARG A 41 8.74 3.27 -15.98
C ARG A 41 8.99 1.99 -16.77
N CYS A 42 7.90 1.24 -17.00
CA CYS A 42 7.90 -0.02 -17.71
C CYS A 42 7.26 0.13 -19.10
N HIS A 43 7.17 -0.97 -19.83
CA HIS A 43 6.37 -1.06 -21.03
C HIS A 43 4.90 -0.75 -20.71
N TRP A 44 4.17 -0.18 -21.61
CA TRP A 44 2.82 0.36 -21.48
C TRP A 44 2.76 1.75 -20.82
N GLU A 45 1.64 2.41 -21.05
CA GLU A 45 1.36 3.71 -20.48
C GLU A 45 1.08 3.58 -18.98
N ASP A 46 1.70 4.47 -18.20
CA ASP A 46 1.55 4.57 -16.74
C ASP A 46 1.79 3.26 -15.95
N ARG A 47 2.73 2.42 -16.43
CA ARG A 47 3.16 1.22 -15.72
C ARG A 47 4.55 1.42 -15.12
N TRP A 48 4.70 1.07 -13.85
CA TRP A 48 5.90 1.33 -13.07
C TRP A 48 6.26 0.15 -12.18
N VAL A 49 7.55 -0.05 -11.96
CA VAL A 49 8.08 -1.04 -11.02
C VAL A 49 9.01 -0.36 -10.03
N ALA A 50 8.81 -0.63 -8.74
CA ALA A 50 9.75 -0.23 -7.69
C ALA A 50 10.85 -1.28 -7.56
N ILE A 51 12.12 -0.84 -7.50
CA ILE A 51 13.29 -1.71 -7.32
C ILE A 51 14.17 -1.11 -6.23
N THR A 52 14.59 -1.97 -5.29
CA THR A 52 15.47 -1.56 -4.18
C THR A 52 16.62 -2.53 -4.04
N GLY A 53 17.83 -1.99 -3.89
CA GLY A 53 19.04 -2.76 -3.57
C GLY A 53 19.66 -2.25 -2.27
N THR A 54 19.53 -3.01 -1.18
CA THR A 54 19.96 -2.58 0.17
C THR A 54 21.35 -3.07 0.54
N ASN A 55 21.88 -4.06 -0.19
CA ASN A 55 23.17 -4.66 0.08
C ASN A 55 23.85 -5.16 -1.19
N ASP A 56 25.13 -5.51 -1.08
CA ASP A 56 25.93 -5.93 -2.24
C ASP A 56 25.54 -7.29 -2.81
N LYS A 57 24.86 -8.15 -2.04
CA LYS A 57 24.33 -9.41 -2.56
C LYS A 57 23.17 -9.11 -3.52
N GLU A 58 22.25 -8.26 -3.12
CA GLU A 58 21.12 -7.82 -3.96
C GLU A 58 21.61 -7.06 -5.19
N TRP A 59 22.64 -6.18 -5.03
CA TRP A 59 23.26 -5.50 -6.17
C TRP A 59 23.82 -6.49 -7.20
N ARG A 60 24.58 -7.51 -6.75
CA ARG A 60 25.10 -8.53 -7.66
C ARG A 60 23.99 -9.33 -8.35
N SER A 61 22.93 -9.65 -7.62
CA SER A 61 21.75 -10.33 -8.18
C SER A 61 21.05 -9.44 -9.21
N PHE A 62 20.84 -8.17 -8.89
CA PHE A 62 20.31 -7.17 -9.80
C PHE A 62 21.12 -7.08 -11.10
N CYS A 63 22.43 -6.95 -10.99
CA CYS A 63 23.31 -6.93 -12.18
C CYS A 63 23.16 -8.17 -13.06
N LYS A 64 23.01 -9.36 -12.45
CA LYS A 64 22.79 -10.61 -13.18
C LYS A 64 21.45 -10.60 -13.93
N VAL A 65 20.39 -10.12 -13.30
CA VAL A 65 19.06 -10.00 -13.94
C VAL A 65 19.13 -9.07 -15.14
N LEU A 66 19.92 -7.99 -15.08
CA LEU A 66 20.12 -7.10 -16.21
C LEU A 66 21.03 -7.72 -17.32
N GLY A 67 21.63 -8.88 -17.10
CA GLY A 67 22.57 -9.51 -18.02
C GLY A 67 24.01 -9.01 -17.89
N ASN A 68 24.39 -8.42 -16.75
CA ASN A 68 25.71 -7.86 -16.46
C ASN A 68 26.21 -6.86 -17.55
N PRO A 69 25.44 -5.82 -17.90
CA PRO A 69 25.86 -4.86 -18.89
C PRO A 69 27.18 -4.17 -18.46
N PRO A 70 28.01 -3.65 -19.38
CA PRO A 70 29.34 -3.13 -19.09
C PRO A 70 29.39 -2.10 -17.95
N TRP A 71 28.39 -1.21 -17.88
CA TRP A 71 28.32 -0.17 -16.85
C TRP A 71 28.26 -0.73 -15.42
N THR A 72 27.67 -1.92 -15.21
CA THR A 72 27.57 -2.54 -13.87
C THR A 72 28.94 -2.97 -13.32
N LYS A 73 29.96 -3.05 -14.17
CA LYS A 73 31.34 -3.44 -13.83
C LYS A 73 32.24 -2.24 -13.57
N GLU A 74 31.74 -1.02 -13.78
CA GLU A 74 32.52 0.19 -13.53
C GLU A 74 32.78 0.38 -12.02
N ALA A 75 33.97 0.79 -11.65
CA ALA A 75 34.39 0.95 -10.25
C ALA A 75 33.44 1.86 -9.44
N ARG A 76 32.89 2.89 -10.07
CA ARG A 76 31.95 3.83 -9.44
C ARG A 76 30.63 3.21 -8.99
N PHE A 77 30.24 2.04 -9.49
CA PHE A 77 29.04 1.33 -9.05
C PHE A 77 29.34 0.15 -8.11
N SER A 78 30.62 -0.09 -7.78
CA SER A 78 31.03 -1.23 -6.97
C SER A 78 30.60 -1.15 -5.50
N THR A 79 30.44 0.05 -4.95
CA THR A 79 30.04 0.30 -3.56
C THR A 79 28.69 1.04 -3.49
N LEU A 80 28.01 0.94 -2.35
CA LEU A 80 26.76 1.67 -2.13
C LEU A 80 26.97 3.18 -2.29
N GLU A 81 28.01 3.72 -1.67
CA GLU A 81 28.33 5.14 -1.76
C GLU A 81 28.57 5.58 -3.22
N GLY A 82 29.36 4.81 -3.98
CA GLY A 82 29.61 5.09 -5.38
C GLY A 82 28.32 5.05 -6.22
N ARG A 83 27.44 4.10 -5.97
CA ARG A 83 26.11 4.04 -6.61
C ARG A 83 25.26 5.27 -6.27
N GLN A 84 25.25 5.71 -5.01
CA GLN A 84 24.52 6.89 -4.57
C GLN A 84 25.05 8.18 -5.22
N GLN A 85 26.36 8.34 -5.31
CA GLN A 85 26.99 9.49 -5.97
C GLN A 85 26.69 9.56 -7.48
N ASN A 86 26.46 8.40 -8.11
CA ASN A 86 26.19 8.27 -9.55
C ASN A 86 24.76 7.81 -9.86
N ILE A 87 23.83 8.05 -8.93
CA ILE A 87 22.50 7.45 -8.97
C ILE A 87 21.66 7.92 -10.16
N GLU A 88 21.81 9.17 -10.60
CA GLU A 88 21.06 9.70 -11.74
C GLU A 88 21.44 9.03 -13.06
N GLU A 89 22.72 8.70 -13.21
CA GLU A 89 23.19 7.98 -14.38
C GLU A 89 22.80 6.50 -14.32
N MET A 90 22.92 5.89 -13.16
CA MET A 90 22.45 4.53 -12.91
C MET A 90 20.95 4.40 -13.21
N ASP A 91 20.12 5.33 -12.73
CA ASP A 91 18.68 5.35 -12.98
C ASP A 91 18.36 5.45 -14.49
N LYS A 92 19.14 6.20 -15.27
CA LYS A 92 19.00 6.24 -16.73
C LYS A 92 19.24 4.88 -17.37
N TYR A 93 20.32 4.19 -16.97
CA TYR A 93 20.61 2.83 -17.48
C TYR A 93 19.50 1.85 -17.12
N ILE A 94 19.01 1.91 -15.90
CA ILE A 94 17.91 1.04 -15.44
C ILE A 94 16.65 1.35 -16.24
N SER A 95 16.30 2.63 -16.43
CA SER A 95 15.11 3.06 -17.17
C SER A 95 15.12 2.57 -18.64
N VAL A 96 16.29 2.57 -19.30
CA VAL A 96 16.43 2.01 -20.65
C VAL A 96 16.16 0.51 -20.68
N TRP A 97 16.48 -0.20 -19.60
CA TRP A 97 16.23 -1.63 -19.50
C TRP A 97 14.77 -1.95 -19.15
N THR A 98 14.15 -1.18 -18.25
CA THR A 98 12.79 -1.43 -17.76
C THR A 98 11.71 -1.05 -18.79
N ILE A 99 11.92 0.01 -19.58
CA ILE A 99 10.91 0.51 -20.54
C ILE A 99 10.50 -0.52 -21.61
N ASN A 100 11.33 -1.53 -21.84
CA ASN A 100 11.09 -2.59 -22.83
C ASN A 100 10.49 -3.88 -22.21
N ARG A 101 10.08 -3.85 -20.94
CA ARG A 101 9.55 -5.00 -20.19
C ARG A 101 8.32 -4.59 -19.42
N THR A 102 7.44 -5.54 -19.15
CA THR A 102 6.29 -5.30 -18.28
C THR A 102 6.75 -5.23 -16.81
N ASP A 103 6.02 -4.52 -16.01
CA ASP A 103 6.25 -4.36 -14.57
C ASP A 103 6.21 -5.70 -13.81
N TYR A 104 5.27 -6.59 -14.15
CA TYR A 104 5.17 -7.93 -13.58
C TYR A 104 6.36 -8.81 -13.97
N GLU A 105 6.78 -8.81 -15.25
CA GLU A 105 7.98 -9.54 -15.70
C GLU A 105 9.22 -9.11 -14.91
N ILE A 106 9.40 -7.80 -14.72
CA ILE A 106 10.54 -7.27 -13.96
C ILE A 106 10.45 -7.69 -12.50
N MET A 107 9.28 -7.53 -11.88
CA MET A 107 9.05 -7.93 -10.49
C MET A 107 9.42 -9.41 -10.30
N ASP A 108 8.89 -10.29 -11.15
CA ASP A 108 9.11 -11.74 -11.04
C ASP A 108 10.60 -12.10 -11.20
N MET A 109 11.28 -11.53 -12.19
CA MET A 109 12.72 -11.74 -12.40
C MET A 109 13.55 -11.26 -11.21
N MET A 110 13.24 -10.09 -10.67
CA MET A 110 13.95 -9.49 -9.53
C MET A 110 13.71 -10.30 -8.25
N GLN A 111 12.48 -10.63 -7.94
CA GLN A 111 12.12 -11.41 -6.74
C GLN A 111 12.71 -12.81 -6.80
N ALA A 112 12.68 -13.49 -7.95
CA ALA A 112 13.31 -14.80 -8.14
C ALA A 112 14.82 -14.76 -7.91
N ALA A 113 15.48 -13.62 -8.17
CA ALA A 113 16.89 -13.40 -7.91
C ALA A 113 17.18 -12.89 -6.47
N GLY A 114 16.16 -12.71 -5.65
CA GLY A 114 16.28 -12.19 -4.29
C GLY A 114 16.54 -10.67 -4.23
N VAL A 115 16.08 -9.93 -5.23
CA VAL A 115 16.12 -8.46 -5.26
C VAL A 115 14.74 -7.94 -4.90
N PRO A 116 14.59 -7.09 -3.88
CA PRO A 116 13.31 -6.47 -3.54
C PRO A 116 12.77 -5.64 -4.69
N SER A 117 11.59 -6.00 -5.15
CA SER A 117 10.89 -5.33 -6.25
C SER A 117 9.39 -5.53 -6.13
N GLY A 118 8.61 -4.57 -6.62
CA GLY A 118 7.16 -4.65 -6.63
C GLY A 118 6.55 -3.77 -7.71
N VAL A 119 5.42 -4.19 -8.24
CA VAL A 119 4.64 -3.39 -9.18
C VAL A 119 4.04 -2.18 -8.45
N VAL A 120 4.06 -1.02 -9.08
CA VAL A 120 3.26 0.12 -8.63
C VAL A 120 1.82 -0.14 -9.10
N SER A 121 1.04 -0.72 -8.20
CA SER A 121 -0.28 -1.26 -8.50
C SER A 121 -1.30 -0.17 -8.81
N THR A 122 -2.09 -0.38 -9.86
CA THR A 122 -3.32 0.36 -10.11
C THR A 122 -4.46 -0.18 -9.24
N GLY A 123 -5.61 0.50 -9.21
CA GLY A 123 -6.81 -0.02 -8.56
C GLY A 123 -7.20 -1.41 -9.11
N GLU A 124 -7.16 -1.60 -10.43
CA GLU A 124 -7.43 -2.89 -11.06
C GLU A 124 -6.46 -3.98 -10.57
N ASP A 125 -5.16 -3.68 -10.51
CA ASP A 125 -4.17 -4.67 -10.04
C ASP A 125 -4.46 -5.10 -8.60
N VAL A 126 -4.81 -4.14 -7.74
CA VAL A 126 -5.12 -4.39 -6.33
C VAL A 126 -6.34 -5.29 -6.17
N PHE A 127 -7.40 -5.04 -6.93
CA PHE A 127 -8.64 -5.82 -6.84
C PHE A 127 -8.56 -7.16 -7.57
N GLU A 128 -7.95 -7.18 -8.76
CA GLU A 128 -8.07 -8.31 -9.67
C GLU A 128 -6.82 -9.20 -9.71
N LYS A 129 -5.62 -8.64 -9.44
CA LYS A 129 -4.35 -9.33 -9.72
C LYS A 129 -3.52 -9.62 -8.46
N ASP A 130 -3.66 -8.81 -7.39
CA ASP A 130 -2.83 -8.98 -6.20
C ASP A 130 -3.18 -10.26 -5.44
N LEU A 131 -2.27 -11.24 -5.50
CA LEU A 131 -2.44 -12.54 -4.84
C LEU A 131 -2.43 -12.43 -3.32
N GLN A 132 -1.69 -11.49 -2.76
CA GLN A 132 -1.61 -11.28 -1.32
C GLN A 132 -2.91 -10.70 -0.77
N PHE A 133 -3.49 -9.71 -1.43
CA PHE A 133 -4.77 -9.15 -1.02
C PHE A 133 -5.90 -10.17 -1.14
N ARG A 134 -5.87 -10.99 -2.19
CA ARG A 134 -6.81 -12.09 -2.35
C ARG A 134 -6.64 -13.16 -1.25
N HIS A 135 -5.42 -13.59 -0.97
CA HIS A 135 -5.11 -14.56 0.08
C HIS A 135 -5.51 -14.05 1.48
N ARG A 136 -5.33 -12.76 1.73
CA ARG A 136 -5.69 -12.12 3.00
C ARG A 136 -7.16 -11.75 3.10
N HIS A 137 -7.96 -11.97 2.06
CA HIS A 137 -9.38 -11.57 2.00
C HIS A 137 -9.58 -10.09 2.35
N VAL A 138 -8.73 -9.21 1.79
CA VAL A 138 -8.75 -7.77 2.08
C VAL A 138 -10.04 -7.13 1.59
N PHE A 139 -10.60 -7.61 0.47
CA PHE A 139 -11.85 -7.11 -0.08
C PHE A 139 -12.98 -8.11 0.14
N TRP A 140 -14.04 -7.62 0.75
CA TRP A 140 -15.23 -8.39 1.01
C TRP A 140 -16.36 -7.87 0.13
N LYS A 141 -17.00 -8.79 -0.59
CA LYS A 141 -18.15 -8.47 -1.42
C LYS A 141 -19.39 -8.35 -0.54
N MET A 142 -20.10 -7.24 -0.68
CA MET A 142 -21.35 -6.95 0.01
C MET A 142 -22.39 -6.50 -1.02
N ASN A 143 -23.63 -6.94 -0.86
CA ASN A 143 -24.72 -6.50 -1.71
C ASN A 143 -25.55 -5.42 -1.01
N PHE A 144 -25.67 -4.28 -1.66
CA PHE A 144 -26.53 -3.18 -1.24
C PHE A 144 -27.77 -3.12 -2.11
N PRO A 145 -28.98 -3.03 -1.52
CA PRO A 145 -30.23 -3.04 -2.29
C PRO A 145 -30.31 -1.96 -3.36
N GLU A 146 -29.72 -0.78 -3.13
CA GLU A 146 -29.81 0.38 -4.02
C GLU A 146 -28.75 0.41 -5.11
N VAL A 147 -27.53 -0.09 -4.82
CA VAL A 147 -26.37 0.05 -5.73
C VAL A 147 -25.81 -1.31 -6.16
N GLY A 148 -26.34 -2.41 -5.65
CA GLY A 148 -25.89 -3.76 -5.97
C GLY A 148 -24.60 -4.16 -5.26
N ASP A 149 -23.76 -4.91 -5.95
CA ASP A 149 -22.52 -5.47 -5.39
C ASP A 149 -21.44 -4.40 -5.22
N CYS A 150 -20.98 -4.23 -4.00
CA CYS A 150 -19.89 -3.34 -3.62
C CYS A 150 -18.81 -4.10 -2.86
N HIS A 151 -17.59 -3.57 -2.85
CA HIS A 151 -16.49 -4.12 -2.06
C HIS A 151 -16.21 -3.25 -0.84
N GLY A 152 -16.20 -3.86 0.34
CA GLY A 152 -15.70 -3.26 1.57
C GLY A 152 -14.29 -3.74 1.87
N VAL A 153 -13.52 -2.93 2.57
CA VAL A 153 -12.18 -3.29 3.03
C VAL A 153 -12.28 -3.96 4.39
N ALA A 154 -11.73 -5.16 4.51
CA ALA A 154 -11.65 -5.91 5.77
C ALA A 154 -10.64 -5.26 6.72
N PRO A 155 -10.74 -5.50 8.04
CA PRO A 155 -9.69 -5.18 8.98
C PRO A 155 -8.36 -5.82 8.59
N SER A 156 -7.25 -5.11 8.80
CA SER A 156 -5.90 -5.60 8.45
C SER A 156 -5.44 -6.78 9.31
N PHE A 157 -6.13 -7.08 10.40
CA PHE A 157 -5.83 -8.18 11.30
C PHE A 157 -6.86 -9.31 11.15
N ILE A 158 -6.42 -10.55 11.40
CA ILE A 158 -7.28 -11.74 11.44
C ILE A 158 -7.22 -12.32 12.86
N MET A 159 -8.37 -12.43 13.50
CA MET A 159 -8.49 -12.94 14.86
C MET A 159 -9.03 -14.37 14.82
N SER A 160 -8.26 -15.35 15.32
CA SER A 160 -8.64 -16.77 15.28
C SER A 160 -9.82 -17.11 16.19
N LYS A 161 -10.00 -16.38 17.30
CA LYS A 161 -11.07 -16.63 18.29
C LYS A 161 -12.27 -15.68 18.14
N SER A 162 -12.15 -14.64 17.36
CA SER A 162 -13.20 -13.64 17.13
C SER A 162 -13.19 -13.25 15.65
N PRO A 163 -13.65 -14.15 14.76
CA PRO A 163 -13.71 -13.85 13.33
C PRO A 163 -14.60 -12.64 13.09
N VAL A 164 -14.19 -11.78 12.18
CA VAL A 164 -14.98 -10.62 11.78
C VAL A 164 -16.03 -11.06 10.77
N GLU A 165 -17.29 -10.72 11.01
CA GLU A 165 -18.34 -10.71 10.01
C GLU A 165 -18.55 -9.29 9.51
N LEU A 166 -18.27 -9.04 8.24
CA LEU A 166 -18.61 -7.80 7.60
C LEU A 166 -20.03 -7.90 7.04
N ARG A 167 -20.84 -6.92 7.41
CA ARG A 167 -22.19 -6.74 6.89
C ARG A 167 -22.26 -5.37 6.21
N ARG A 168 -23.18 -5.23 5.28
CA ARG A 168 -23.44 -3.90 4.70
C ARG A 168 -23.91 -2.92 5.78
N ALA A 169 -23.68 -1.66 5.56
CA ALA A 169 -24.31 -0.63 6.37
C ALA A 169 -25.83 -0.68 6.18
N PRO A 170 -26.63 -0.39 7.23
CA PRO A 170 -28.07 -0.28 7.08
C PRO A 170 -28.43 0.89 6.18
N LEU A 171 -29.56 0.78 5.50
CA LEU A 171 -30.18 1.91 4.82
C LEU A 171 -30.72 2.90 5.84
N MET A 172 -31.00 4.13 5.40
CA MET A 172 -31.61 5.14 6.25
C MET A 172 -32.97 4.62 6.75
N GLY A 173 -33.17 4.71 8.06
CA GLY A 173 -34.39 4.21 8.71
C GLY A 173 -34.55 2.70 8.83
N GLU A 174 -33.69 1.87 8.21
CA GLU A 174 -33.83 0.41 8.17
C GLU A 174 -33.97 -0.24 9.55
N HIS A 175 -33.38 0.32 10.57
CA HIS A 175 -33.41 -0.21 11.94
C HIS A 175 -34.30 0.61 12.89
N ASN A 176 -35.09 1.56 12.40
CA ASN A 176 -35.90 2.41 13.24
C ASN A 176 -36.90 1.59 14.07
N GLU A 177 -37.63 0.68 13.45
CA GLU A 177 -38.60 -0.16 14.17
C GLU A 177 -37.92 -1.00 15.25
N TRP A 178 -36.81 -1.65 14.93
CA TRP A 178 -36.06 -2.43 15.90
C TRP A 178 -35.52 -1.57 17.06
N ALA A 179 -34.98 -0.40 16.76
CA ALA A 179 -34.41 0.48 17.78
C ALA A 179 -35.52 1.06 18.70
N LEU A 180 -36.64 1.45 18.13
CA LEU A 180 -37.75 2.04 18.90
C LEU A 180 -38.51 1.00 19.72
N LYS A 181 -38.79 -0.19 19.15
CA LYS A 181 -39.50 -1.26 19.84
C LYS A 181 -38.62 -2.04 20.80
N GLU A 182 -37.53 -2.62 20.30
CA GLU A 182 -36.72 -3.59 21.06
C GLU A 182 -35.76 -2.92 22.05
N LEU A 183 -35.17 -1.77 21.70
CA LEU A 183 -34.24 -1.10 22.61
C LEU A 183 -34.95 -0.08 23.52
N LEU A 184 -35.89 0.69 22.99
CA LEU A 184 -36.58 1.75 23.75
C LEU A 184 -37.93 1.31 24.35
N GLY A 185 -38.48 0.15 23.93
CA GLY A 185 -39.71 -0.39 24.45
C GLY A 185 -40.96 0.43 24.09
N MET A 186 -40.89 1.20 22.99
CA MET A 186 -42.01 2.03 22.54
C MET A 186 -43.15 1.19 21.98
N SER A 187 -44.37 1.63 22.23
CA SER A 187 -45.56 1.06 21.62
C SER A 187 -45.74 1.45 20.15
N ASP A 188 -46.52 0.68 19.40
CA ASP A 188 -46.80 0.98 17.99
C ASP A 188 -47.49 2.33 17.83
N GLU A 189 -48.32 2.73 18.82
CA GLU A 189 -49.02 4.03 18.85
C GLU A 189 -48.03 5.18 18.97
N GLU A 190 -47.03 5.07 19.88
CA GLU A 190 -46.01 6.09 20.07
C GLU A 190 -45.11 6.21 18.82
N ILE A 191 -44.74 5.10 18.19
CA ILE A 191 -43.96 5.11 16.95
C ILE A 191 -44.72 5.78 15.81
N LYS A 192 -46.00 5.43 15.63
CA LYS A 192 -46.87 6.09 14.63
C LYS A 192 -46.97 7.59 14.85
N GLN A 193 -47.03 8.04 16.10
CA GLN A 193 -47.05 9.45 16.40
C GLN A 193 -45.72 10.15 15.97
N LEU A 194 -44.57 9.54 16.24
CA LEU A 194 -43.27 10.08 15.81
C LEU A 194 -43.15 10.17 14.27
N ILE A 195 -43.69 9.19 13.55
CA ILE A 195 -43.74 9.20 12.07
C ILE A 195 -44.66 10.32 11.58
N LEU A 196 -45.82 10.49 12.20
CA LEU A 196 -46.75 11.56 11.82
C LEU A 196 -46.20 12.97 12.09
N GLU A 197 -45.39 13.11 13.11
CA GLU A 197 -44.71 14.35 13.46
C GLU A 197 -43.42 14.58 12.61
N GLY A 198 -43.05 13.64 11.74
CA GLY A 198 -41.85 13.73 10.90
C GLY A 198 -40.52 13.68 11.68
N ILE A 199 -40.57 13.10 12.88
CA ILE A 199 -39.35 12.92 13.72
C ILE A 199 -38.58 11.67 13.29
N VAL A 200 -39.29 10.67 12.78
CA VAL A 200 -38.79 9.40 12.28
C VAL A 200 -39.31 9.15 10.88
N GLU A 201 -38.42 8.76 9.96
CA GLU A 201 -38.74 8.36 8.59
C GLU A 201 -38.83 6.83 8.46
#